data_6700f1bc5e14555d68dde150c72aecb5
#
_entry.id   6700f1bc5e14555d68dde150c72aecb5
#
_cell.length_a   1.000
_cell.length_b   1.000
_cell.length_c   1.000
_cell.angle_alpha   90.00
_cell.angle_beta   90.00
_cell.angle_gamma   90.00
#
_symmetry.space_group_name_H-M   'P 1'
#
loop_
_entity.id
_entity.type
_entity.pdbx_description
1 polymer ?
#
loop_
_entity_poly.entity_id
_entity_poly.type
_entity_poly.pdbx_seq_one_letter_code
_entity_poly.pdbx_strand_id
1 'polypeptide(L)'
;MFLLSNRLSMYSLPSRVLIALFVVLMPHLEEVHANITNTHWYLSMWLFMVLIANKPASRIDKTHDIFVLVIAGLSGPFIVFMAPVLALKMIANASGKNIFIKTINAIKSVDWFAFVFIALCVVQLLTIAMSFNESRNHTELGATFQLFINILSTRVFAGFALSDSGIQMLWTMDKANDVIVIISCCLLVLALYKANWRAWAIVIYPFTMLFLALAKPMISQTIPQWHGFEFTAAGQRYFVITSIFWFAIILLAFSRLGNAMKYVGYACAAMVLIKVAVYDFRIEPLPDAGWSEQVEKYNSSAKGEPVRMSINPPGWVMEVIK
;
A
#
# COMPACT_ATOMS: atom_id res chain seq x y z
N MET A 1 -13.62 5.59 -7.69
CA MET A 1 -14.57 5.32 -8.82
C MET A 1 -14.43 3.91 -9.40
N PHE A 2 -13.24 3.40 -9.78
CA PHE A 2 -13.08 2.08 -10.43
C PHE A 2 -13.55 0.92 -9.54
N LEU A 3 -13.37 0.97 -8.22
CA LEU A 3 -13.91 -0.01 -7.27
C LEU A 3 -15.42 -0.25 -7.42
N LEU A 4 -16.17 0.77 -7.82
CA LEU A 4 -17.63 0.68 -8.01
C LEU A 4 -18.03 0.23 -9.42
N SER A 5 -17.07 0.05 -10.32
CA SER A 5 -17.29 -0.39 -11.70
C SER A 5 -17.90 -1.79 -11.78
N ASN A 6 -18.75 -2.01 -12.77
CA ASN A 6 -19.30 -3.34 -13.10
C ASN A 6 -18.21 -4.36 -13.45
N ARG A 7 -17.02 -3.91 -13.82
CA ARG A 7 -15.88 -4.79 -14.08
C ARG A 7 -15.35 -5.50 -12.82
N LEU A 8 -15.75 -5.03 -11.63
CA LEU A 8 -15.46 -5.67 -10.32
C LEU A 8 -16.72 -6.31 -9.70
N SER A 9 -17.77 -6.58 -10.48
CA SER A 9 -19.05 -7.15 -10.01
C SER A 9 -18.93 -8.57 -9.39
N MET A 10 -17.78 -9.25 -9.54
CA MET A 10 -17.51 -10.49 -8.84
C MET A 10 -17.42 -10.31 -7.31
N TYR A 11 -17.21 -9.08 -6.84
CA TYR A 11 -17.28 -8.71 -5.42
C TYR A 11 -18.59 -7.98 -5.14
N SER A 12 -19.18 -8.20 -3.96
CA SER A 12 -20.44 -7.56 -3.58
C SER A 12 -20.32 -6.05 -3.53
N LEU A 13 -21.37 -5.34 -3.91
CA LEU A 13 -21.38 -3.87 -3.88
C LEU A 13 -21.08 -3.31 -2.46
N PRO A 14 -21.68 -3.82 -1.37
CA PRO A 14 -21.33 -3.34 -0.03
C PRO A 14 -19.85 -3.47 0.30
N SER A 15 -19.20 -4.61 -0.02
CA SER A 15 -17.75 -4.75 0.19
C SER A 15 -16.95 -3.70 -0.58
N ARG A 16 -17.31 -3.43 -1.84
CA ARG A 16 -16.62 -2.45 -2.68
C ARG A 16 -16.81 -1.01 -2.17
N VAL A 17 -18.00 -0.69 -1.67
CA VAL A 17 -18.30 0.61 -1.05
C VAL A 17 -17.47 0.79 0.24
N LEU A 18 -17.47 -0.21 1.12
CA LEU A 18 -16.70 -0.16 2.38
C LEU A 18 -15.20 0.00 2.12
N ILE A 19 -14.64 -0.73 1.14
CA ILE A 19 -13.23 -0.59 0.75
C ILE A 19 -12.98 0.81 0.16
N ALA A 20 -13.87 1.34 -0.68
CA ALA A 20 -13.71 2.67 -1.25
C ALA A 20 -13.73 3.76 -0.17
N LEU A 21 -14.63 3.65 0.81
CA LEU A 21 -14.68 4.54 1.97
C LEU A 21 -13.41 4.41 2.82
N PHE A 22 -12.94 3.18 3.05
CA PHE A 22 -11.70 2.96 3.80
C PHE A 22 -10.47 3.59 3.13
N VAL A 23 -10.36 3.53 1.80
CA VAL A 23 -9.27 4.21 1.05
C VAL A 23 -9.26 5.72 1.32
N VAL A 24 -10.43 6.34 1.45
CA VAL A 24 -10.55 7.80 1.69
C VAL A 24 -10.32 8.14 3.17
N LEU A 25 -10.84 7.30 4.08
CA LEU A 25 -10.86 7.56 5.51
C LEU A 25 -9.71 6.88 6.27
N MET A 26 -8.78 6.20 5.58
CA MET A 26 -7.74 5.41 6.24
C MET A 26 -6.92 6.29 7.21
N PRO A 27 -6.77 5.89 8.49
CA PRO A 27 -6.05 6.64 9.49
C PRO A 27 -4.53 6.56 9.27
N HIS A 28 -3.78 7.43 9.94
CA HIS A 28 -2.32 7.46 9.94
C HIS A 28 -1.72 7.58 8.53
N LEU A 29 -2.27 8.49 7.70
CA LEU A 29 -1.83 8.74 6.34
C LEU A 29 -1.56 10.20 6.02
N GLU A 30 -1.23 11.01 6.99
CA GLU A 30 -0.92 12.44 6.83
C GLU A 30 0.25 12.63 5.85
N GLU A 31 1.19 11.68 5.83
CA GLU A 31 2.31 11.67 4.88
C GLU A 31 1.85 11.41 3.43
N VAL A 32 0.74 10.70 3.24
CA VAL A 32 0.35 10.13 1.94
C VAL A 32 -0.83 10.84 1.29
N HIS A 33 -1.86 11.18 2.10
CA HIS A 33 -3.05 11.87 1.58
C HIS A 33 -2.71 13.27 1.07
N ALA A 34 -3.28 13.63 -0.08
CA ALA A 34 -3.09 14.90 -0.76
C ALA A 34 -1.62 15.26 -1.06
N ASN A 35 -0.73 14.28 -1.04
CA ASN A 35 0.68 14.45 -1.36
C ASN A 35 1.00 13.90 -2.75
N ILE A 36 1.38 14.78 -3.68
CA ILE A 36 1.69 14.40 -5.06
C ILE A 36 2.85 13.41 -5.14
N THR A 37 3.84 13.51 -4.26
CA THR A 37 4.99 12.60 -4.20
C THR A 37 4.57 11.17 -3.91
N ASN A 38 3.46 10.97 -3.21
CA ASN A 38 2.93 9.69 -2.82
C ASN A 38 1.77 9.18 -3.71
N THR A 39 1.45 9.86 -4.80
CA THR A 39 0.38 9.48 -5.74
C THR A 39 0.60 8.08 -6.32
N HIS A 40 1.85 7.63 -6.46
CA HIS A 40 2.21 6.32 -6.99
C HIS A 40 1.62 5.14 -6.19
N TRP A 41 1.34 5.31 -4.88
CA TRP A 41 0.65 4.29 -4.07
C TRP A 41 -0.78 4.06 -4.57
N TYR A 42 -1.52 5.14 -4.85
CA TYR A 42 -2.89 5.06 -5.37
C TYR A 42 -2.92 4.57 -6.82
N LEU A 43 -1.96 4.98 -7.64
CA LEU A 43 -1.83 4.49 -9.03
C LEU A 43 -1.55 2.99 -9.06
N SER A 44 -0.71 2.50 -8.14
CA SER A 44 -0.43 1.08 -8.03
C SER A 44 -1.68 0.28 -7.63
N MET A 45 -2.47 0.79 -6.69
CA MET A 45 -3.75 0.17 -6.33
C MET A 45 -4.73 0.18 -7.51
N TRP A 46 -4.77 1.26 -8.29
CA TRP A 46 -5.61 1.33 -9.49
C TRP A 46 -5.19 0.29 -10.53
N LEU A 47 -3.89 0.15 -10.80
CA LEU A 47 -3.38 -0.90 -11.69
C LEU A 47 -3.71 -2.30 -11.18
N PHE A 48 -3.57 -2.54 -9.86
CA PHE A 48 -3.98 -3.82 -9.27
C PHE A 48 -5.46 -4.13 -9.54
N MET A 49 -6.35 -3.14 -9.36
CA MET A 49 -7.77 -3.31 -9.66
C MET A 49 -8.03 -3.64 -11.12
N VAL A 50 -7.30 -3.03 -12.06
CA VAL A 50 -7.35 -3.36 -13.49
C VAL A 50 -6.90 -4.80 -13.74
N LEU A 51 -5.85 -5.27 -13.06
CA LEU A 51 -5.37 -6.64 -13.17
C LEU A 51 -6.42 -7.68 -12.77
N ILE A 52 -7.13 -7.44 -11.65
CA ILE A 52 -8.12 -8.40 -11.14
C ILE A 52 -9.52 -8.22 -11.77
N ALA A 53 -9.76 -7.14 -12.47
CA ALA A 53 -11.05 -6.85 -13.11
C ALA A 53 -11.42 -7.87 -14.19
N ASN A 54 -12.69 -7.93 -14.53
CA ASN A 54 -13.17 -8.64 -15.72
C ASN A 54 -12.56 -8.01 -16.97
N LYS A 55 -12.43 -8.81 -18.02
CA LYS A 55 -11.85 -8.37 -19.30
C LYS A 55 -12.55 -7.10 -19.79
N PRO A 56 -11.81 -6.16 -20.41
CA PRO A 56 -12.39 -4.97 -21.01
C PRO A 56 -13.35 -5.35 -22.15
N ALA A 57 -14.57 -4.82 -22.11
CA ALA A 57 -15.60 -5.11 -23.10
C ALA A 57 -15.61 -4.11 -24.25
N SER A 58 -15.22 -2.86 -23.99
CA SER A 58 -15.24 -1.76 -24.95
C SER A 58 -13.83 -1.28 -25.32
N ARG A 59 -13.75 -0.45 -26.38
CA ARG A 59 -12.48 0.24 -26.73
C ARG A 59 -12.08 1.22 -25.63
N ILE A 60 -13.05 1.88 -25.00
CA ILE A 60 -12.81 2.81 -23.87
C ILE A 60 -12.18 2.07 -22.71
N ASP A 61 -12.71 0.87 -22.35
CA ASP A 61 -12.11 0.06 -21.28
C ASP A 61 -10.65 -0.33 -21.58
N LYS A 62 -10.38 -0.70 -22.86
CA LYS A 62 -9.01 -1.07 -23.27
C LYS A 62 -8.07 0.14 -23.19
N THR A 63 -8.50 1.30 -23.66
CA THR A 63 -7.71 2.54 -23.58
C THR A 63 -7.47 2.93 -22.13
N HIS A 64 -8.50 2.86 -21.29
CA HIS A 64 -8.39 3.08 -19.85
C HIS A 64 -7.33 2.15 -19.23
N ASP A 65 -7.38 0.84 -19.51
CA ASP A 65 -6.48 -0.13 -18.93
C ASP A 65 -5.02 0.11 -19.34
N ILE A 66 -4.77 0.46 -20.61
CA ILE A 66 -3.42 0.81 -21.08
C ILE A 66 -2.95 2.14 -20.47
N PHE A 67 -3.83 3.14 -20.36
CA PHE A 67 -3.52 4.41 -19.73
C PHE A 67 -3.08 4.22 -18.27
N VAL A 68 -3.88 3.47 -17.49
CA VAL A 68 -3.55 3.14 -16.09
C VAL A 68 -2.25 2.36 -16.00
N LEU A 69 -2.05 1.38 -16.89
CA LEU A 69 -0.82 0.58 -16.93
C LEU A 69 0.42 1.45 -17.16
N VAL A 70 0.36 2.37 -18.12
CA VAL A 70 1.51 3.23 -18.46
C VAL A 70 1.81 4.20 -17.32
N ILE A 71 0.79 4.92 -16.81
CA ILE A 71 0.99 5.90 -15.73
C ILE A 71 1.50 5.20 -14.47
N ALA A 72 0.83 4.12 -14.03
CA ALA A 72 1.25 3.41 -12.83
C ALA A 72 2.61 2.73 -13.01
N GLY A 73 2.87 2.17 -14.20
CA GLY A 73 4.12 1.49 -14.51
C GLY A 73 5.33 2.42 -14.58
N LEU A 74 5.14 3.67 -14.94
CA LEU A 74 6.21 4.69 -14.97
C LEU A 74 6.35 5.46 -13.66
N SER A 75 5.35 5.39 -12.76
CA SER A 75 5.36 6.16 -11.51
C SER A 75 6.28 5.58 -10.42
N GLY A 76 6.83 4.38 -10.61
CA GLY A 76 7.71 3.76 -9.64
C GLY A 76 7.73 2.22 -9.70
N PRO A 77 8.48 1.57 -8.82
CA PRO A 77 8.76 0.13 -8.91
C PRO A 77 7.56 -0.79 -8.63
N PHE A 78 6.40 -0.24 -8.29
CA PHE A 78 5.23 -1.02 -7.85
C PHE A 78 4.74 -2.04 -8.88
N ILE A 79 4.92 -1.75 -10.18
CA ILE A 79 4.58 -2.68 -11.26
C ILE A 79 5.40 -3.98 -11.16
N VAL A 80 6.66 -3.91 -10.73
CA VAL A 80 7.50 -5.09 -10.52
C VAL A 80 6.93 -5.99 -9.43
N PHE A 81 6.40 -5.39 -8.35
CA PHE A 81 5.79 -6.11 -7.24
C PHE A 81 4.44 -6.75 -7.61
N MET A 82 3.83 -6.31 -8.70
CA MET A 82 2.61 -6.91 -9.26
C MET A 82 2.91 -8.03 -10.29
N ALA A 83 4.15 -8.24 -10.69
CA ALA A 83 4.50 -9.30 -11.63
C ALA A 83 4.00 -10.69 -11.20
N PRO A 84 4.07 -11.11 -9.91
CA PRO A 84 3.49 -12.36 -9.45
C PRO A 84 1.97 -12.42 -9.66
N VAL A 85 1.26 -11.29 -9.54
CA VAL A 85 -0.20 -11.23 -9.76
C VAL A 85 -0.53 -11.42 -11.24
N LEU A 86 0.23 -10.79 -12.14
CA LEU A 86 0.08 -11.02 -13.58
C LEU A 86 0.35 -12.48 -13.94
N ALA A 87 1.42 -13.07 -13.43
CA ALA A 87 1.74 -14.48 -13.64
C ALA A 87 0.61 -15.40 -13.16
N LEU A 88 0.09 -15.15 -11.96
CA LEU A 88 -1.03 -15.89 -11.40
C LEU A 88 -2.29 -15.77 -12.28
N LYS A 89 -2.62 -14.56 -12.75
CA LYS A 89 -3.74 -14.32 -13.69
C LYS A 89 -3.55 -15.11 -14.99
N MET A 90 -2.38 -15.06 -15.58
CA MET A 90 -2.09 -15.75 -16.84
C MET A 90 -2.20 -17.25 -16.69
N ILE A 91 -1.60 -17.83 -15.65
CA ILE A 91 -1.66 -19.28 -15.36
C ILE A 91 -3.08 -19.74 -15.06
N ALA A 92 -3.83 -18.94 -14.27
CA ALA A 92 -5.22 -19.28 -13.92
C ALA A 92 -6.16 -19.29 -15.14
N ASN A 93 -5.89 -18.44 -16.14
CA ASN A 93 -6.69 -18.35 -17.37
C ASN A 93 -6.19 -19.25 -18.51
N ALA A 94 -5.02 -19.87 -18.37
CA ALA A 94 -4.47 -20.75 -19.37
C ALA A 94 -5.11 -22.15 -19.33
N SER A 95 -5.29 -22.77 -20.49
CA SER A 95 -5.73 -24.15 -20.63
C SER A 95 -4.58 -25.12 -20.30
N GLY A 96 -4.90 -26.28 -19.70
CA GLY A 96 -3.90 -27.32 -19.44
C GLY A 96 -4.37 -28.29 -18.35
N LYS A 97 -3.87 -29.52 -18.41
CA LYS A 97 -4.21 -30.60 -17.46
C LYS A 97 -3.47 -30.47 -16.11
N ASN A 98 -2.30 -29.83 -16.12
CA ASN A 98 -1.47 -29.61 -14.93
C ASN A 98 -0.86 -28.20 -14.95
N ILE A 99 -0.25 -27.82 -13.84
CA ILE A 99 0.34 -26.47 -13.67
C ILE A 99 1.45 -26.19 -14.68
N PHE A 100 2.26 -27.18 -15.03
CA PHE A 100 3.37 -27.05 -15.97
C PHE A 100 2.87 -26.68 -17.39
N ILE A 101 1.86 -27.43 -17.90
CA ILE A 101 1.24 -27.14 -19.20
C ILE A 101 0.54 -25.78 -19.19
N LYS A 102 -0.15 -25.44 -18.09
CA LYS A 102 -0.75 -24.11 -17.94
C LYS A 102 0.28 -22.99 -18.00
N THR A 103 1.42 -23.16 -17.36
CA THR A 103 2.50 -22.16 -17.39
C THR A 103 3.05 -21.98 -18.80
N ILE A 104 3.32 -23.08 -19.53
CA ILE A 104 3.78 -22.98 -20.93
C ILE A 104 2.72 -22.29 -21.80
N ASN A 105 1.46 -22.65 -21.67
CA ASN A 105 0.38 -22.06 -22.44
C ASN A 105 0.14 -20.59 -22.07
N ALA A 106 0.31 -20.22 -20.80
CA ALA A 106 0.28 -18.83 -20.35
C ALA A 106 1.36 -17.99 -21.05
N ILE A 107 2.60 -18.48 -21.10
CA ILE A 107 3.70 -17.79 -21.79
C ILE A 107 3.40 -17.63 -23.29
N LYS A 108 2.84 -18.65 -23.93
CA LYS A 108 2.49 -18.60 -25.36
C LYS A 108 1.31 -17.68 -25.67
N SER A 109 0.47 -17.36 -24.69
CA SER A 109 -0.74 -16.54 -24.82
C SER A 109 -0.57 -15.12 -24.28
N VAL A 110 0.65 -14.61 -24.23
CA VAL A 110 0.92 -13.21 -23.83
C VAL A 110 0.19 -12.27 -24.75
N ASP A 111 -0.74 -11.51 -24.22
CA ASP A 111 -1.47 -10.47 -24.92
C ASP A 111 -0.70 -9.13 -24.90
N TRP A 112 -1.19 -8.15 -25.66
CA TRP A 112 -0.56 -6.83 -25.73
C TRP A 112 -0.45 -6.15 -24.35
N PHE A 113 -1.44 -6.30 -23.49
CA PHE A 113 -1.43 -5.73 -22.16
C PHE A 113 -0.29 -6.34 -21.30
N ALA A 114 -0.16 -7.67 -21.31
CA ALA A 114 0.88 -8.37 -20.59
C ALA A 114 2.28 -8.04 -21.16
N PHE A 115 2.40 -7.90 -22.48
CA PHE A 115 3.66 -7.47 -23.12
C PHE A 115 4.10 -6.08 -22.65
N VAL A 116 3.22 -5.08 -22.68
CA VAL A 116 3.50 -3.72 -22.19
C VAL A 116 3.83 -3.74 -20.69
N PHE A 117 3.10 -4.53 -19.91
CA PHE A 117 3.37 -4.69 -18.48
C PHE A 117 4.80 -5.21 -18.24
N ILE A 118 5.21 -6.26 -18.94
CA ILE A 118 6.56 -6.84 -18.81
C ILE A 118 7.63 -5.82 -19.24
N ALA A 119 7.41 -5.11 -20.35
CA ALA A 119 8.31 -4.08 -20.81
C ALA A 119 8.52 -2.98 -19.76
N LEU A 120 7.44 -2.51 -19.13
CA LEU A 120 7.51 -1.53 -18.04
C LEU A 120 8.20 -2.09 -16.80
N CYS A 121 8.00 -3.36 -16.45
CA CYS A 121 8.77 -4.02 -15.39
C CYS A 121 10.28 -3.99 -15.68
N VAL A 122 10.69 -4.28 -16.92
CA VAL A 122 12.10 -4.23 -17.32
C VAL A 122 12.65 -2.81 -17.17
N VAL A 123 11.91 -1.79 -17.62
CA VAL A 123 12.30 -0.37 -17.45
C VAL A 123 12.52 -0.05 -15.99
N GLN A 124 11.58 -0.42 -15.11
CA GLN A 124 11.69 -0.16 -13.67
C GLN A 124 12.86 -0.92 -13.02
N LEU A 125 13.10 -2.17 -13.40
CA LEU A 125 14.24 -2.94 -12.89
C LEU A 125 15.57 -2.32 -13.31
N LEU A 126 15.68 -1.82 -14.54
CA LEU A 126 16.86 -1.11 -15.01
C LEU A 126 17.07 0.20 -14.23
N THR A 127 15.99 0.96 -14.00
CA THR A 127 16.04 2.18 -13.20
C THR A 127 16.52 1.91 -11.76
N ILE A 128 15.97 0.86 -11.11
CA ILE A 128 16.42 0.43 -9.77
C ILE A 128 17.89 0.06 -9.79
N ALA A 129 18.35 -0.73 -10.78
CA ALA A 129 19.74 -1.17 -10.88
C ALA A 129 20.71 0.01 -11.06
N MET A 130 20.32 1.03 -11.83
CA MET A 130 21.12 2.24 -12.03
C MET A 130 21.20 3.12 -10.79
N SER A 131 20.10 3.18 -9.99
CA SER A 131 20.03 4.01 -8.77
C SER A 131 20.48 3.27 -7.51
N PHE A 132 20.94 2.03 -7.61
CA PHE A 132 21.20 1.17 -6.44
C PHE A 132 22.34 1.69 -5.55
N ASN A 133 23.30 2.41 -6.13
CA ASN A 133 24.46 2.95 -5.41
C ASN A 133 24.18 4.29 -4.71
N GLU A 134 23.05 4.92 -4.97
CA GLU A 134 22.66 6.18 -4.33
C GLU A 134 21.91 5.93 -3.01
N SER A 135 22.49 5.14 -2.11
CA SER A 135 21.87 4.87 -0.81
C SER A 135 21.91 6.12 0.06
N ARG A 136 20.75 6.75 0.28
CA ARG A 136 20.59 7.91 1.19
C ARG A 136 20.57 7.53 2.66
N ASN A 137 20.59 6.25 2.97
CA ASN A 137 20.42 5.75 4.33
C ASN A 137 21.65 4.94 4.77
N HIS A 138 22.24 5.37 5.88
CA HIS A 138 23.45 4.79 6.47
C HIS A 138 23.19 4.05 7.80
N THR A 139 21.94 4.08 8.31
CA THR A 139 21.63 3.39 9.57
C THR A 139 21.32 1.91 9.33
N GLU A 140 21.63 1.10 10.33
CA GLU A 140 21.38 -0.33 10.29
C GLU A 140 19.88 -0.65 10.16
N LEU A 141 19.57 -1.81 9.58
CA LEU A 141 18.19 -2.27 9.45
C LEU A 141 17.57 -2.55 10.83
N GLY A 142 18.33 -3.15 11.76
CA GLY A 142 17.89 -3.49 13.10
C GLY A 142 16.77 -4.55 13.13
N ALA A 143 16.71 -5.42 12.11
CA ALA A 143 15.64 -6.39 11.95
C ALA A 143 15.75 -7.52 12.98
N THR A 144 14.69 -7.77 13.73
CA THR A 144 14.52 -8.95 14.59
C THR A 144 13.16 -9.58 14.32
N PHE A 145 13.01 -10.86 14.68
CA PHE A 145 11.73 -11.55 14.51
C PHE A 145 10.62 -10.90 15.36
N GLN A 146 10.92 -10.49 16.60
CA GLN A 146 9.96 -9.82 17.47
C GLN A 146 9.51 -8.47 16.87
N LEU A 147 10.44 -7.66 16.37
CA LEU A 147 10.07 -6.41 15.70
C LEU A 147 9.22 -6.66 14.45
N PHE A 148 9.47 -7.74 13.71
CA PHE A 148 8.61 -8.11 12.59
C PHE A 148 7.16 -8.41 13.04
N ILE A 149 7.00 -9.18 14.13
CA ILE A 149 5.69 -9.44 14.74
C ILE A 149 5.02 -8.15 15.19
N ASN A 150 5.77 -7.26 15.87
CA ASN A 150 5.26 -5.97 16.35
C ASN A 150 4.81 -5.09 15.18
N ILE A 151 5.60 -4.99 14.11
CA ILE A 151 5.23 -4.25 12.89
C ILE A 151 3.96 -4.83 12.25
N LEU A 152 3.89 -6.15 12.07
CA LEU A 152 2.70 -6.79 11.49
C LEU A 152 1.46 -6.52 12.33
N SER A 153 1.55 -6.72 13.64
CA SER A 153 0.44 -6.54 14.57
C SER A 153 -0.05 -5.09 14.59
N THR A 154 0.89 -4.14 14.84
CA THR A 154 0.53 -2.74 15.13
C THR A 154 0.31 -1.89 13.89
N ARG A 155 1.01 -2.18 12.78
CA ARG A 155 0.96 -1.32 11.58
C ARG A 155 0.09 -1.90 10.46
N VAL A 156 -0.07 -3.24 10.41
CA VAL A 156 -0.84 -3.89 9.35
C VAL A 156 -2.18 -4.40 9.87
N PHE A 157 -2.17 -5.21 10.93
CA PHE A 157 -3.36 -5.96 11.32
C PHE A 157 -4.31 -5.18 12.22
N ALA A 158 -3.81 -4.48 13.24
CA ALA A 158 -4.63 -3.74 14.17
C ALA A 158 -4.56 -2.21 13.97
N GLY A 159 -3.52 -1.69 13.32
CA GLY A 159 -3.23 -0.26 13.24
C GLY A 159 -4.37 0.59 12.69
N PHE A 160 -5.10 0.10 11.70
CA PHE A 160 -6.23 0.81 11.11
C PHE A 160 -7.43 1.00 12.07
N ALA A 161 -7.49 0.23 13.15
CA ALA A 161 -8.54 0.29 14.16
C ALA A 161 -8.12 0.98 15.45
N LEU A 162 -6.82 1.28 15.62
CA LEU A 162 -6.25 1.90 16.81
C LEU A 162 -5.94 3.38 16.58
N SER A 163 -5.90 4.14 17.69
CA SER A 163 -5.31 5.48 17.71
C SER A 163 -3.79 5.39 17.83
N ASP A 164 -3.08 6.51 17.65
CA ASP A 164 -1.62 6.58 17.83
C ASP A 164 -1.17 6.07 19.18
N SER A 165 -1.83 6.50 20.26
CA SER A 165 -1.55 6.02 21.61
C SER A 165 -1.83 4.52 21.78
N GLY A 166 -2.87 4.00 21.11
CA GLY A 166 -3.18 2.58 21.09
C GLY A 166 -2.11 1.75 20.38
N ILE A 167 -1.57 2.25 19.27
CA ILE A 167 -0.47 1.61 18.54
C ILE A 167 0.80 1.60 19.40
N GLN A 168 1.16 2.73 20.01
CA GLN A 168 2.35 2.82 20.87
C GLN A 168 2.24 1.89 22.11
N MET A 169 1.07 1.83 22.73
CA MET A 169 0.81 0.91 23.84
C MET A 169 0.94 -0.55 23.39
N LEU A 170 0.33 -0.91 22.27
CA LEU A 170 0.38 -2.27 21.73
C LEU A 170 1.80 -2.67 21.32
N TRP A 171 2.62 -1.72 20.83
CA TRP A 171 4.01 -1.98 20.42
C TRP A 171 4.84 -2.65 21.51
N THR A 172 4.61 -2.28 22.76
CA THR A 172 5.35 -2.82 23.93
C THR A 172 4.76 -4.12 24.49
N MET A 173 3.65 -4.61 23.90
CA MET A 173 2.91 -5.77 24.42
C MET A 173 3.16 -7.03 23.58
N ASP A 174 4.36 -7.63 23.65
CA ASP A 174 4.80 -8.76 22.81
C ASP A 174 3.75 -9.89 22.72
N LYS A 175 3.23 -10.34 23.87
CA LYS A 175 2.23 -11.43 23.90
C LYS A 175 0.94 -11.07 23.18
N ALA A 176 0.50 -9.81 23.26
CA ALA A 176 -0.68 -9.35 22.54
C ALA A 176 -0.41 -9.29 21.03
N ASN A 177 0.79 -8.86 20.64
CA ASN A 177 1.25 -8.85 19.27
C ASN A 177 1.25 -10.25 18.65
N ASP A 178 1.78 -11.25 19.38
CA ASP A 178 1.77 -12.66 18.95
C ASP A 178 0.33 -13.16 18.72
N VAL A 179 -0.58 -12.88 19.66
CA VAL A 179 -1.99 -13.31 19.55
C VAL A 179 -2.67 -12.64 18.34
N ILE A 180 -2.44 -11.34 18.11
CA ILE A 180 -3.03 -10.64 16.96
C ILE A 180 -2.51 -11.24 15.66
N VAL A 181 -1.22 -11.54 15.55
CA VAL A 181 -0.64 -12.16 14.35
C VAL A 181 -1.22 -13.55 14.13
N ILE A 182 -1.36 -14.37 15.17
CA ILE A 182 -1.98 -15.72 15.07
C ILE A 182 -3.41 -15.62 14.56
N ILE A 183 -4.25 -14.75 15.17
CA ILE A 183 -5.63 -14.53 14.73
C ILE A 183 -5.67 -14.08 13.28
N SER A 184 -4.79 -13.16 12.90
CA SER A 184 -4.69 -12.63 11.54
C SER A 184 -4.28 -13.70 10.53
N CYS A 185 -3.35 -14.59 10.89
CA CYS A 185 -3.02 -15.76 10.07
C CYS A 185 -4.22 -16.72 9.91
N CYS A 186 -5.00 -16.95 10.95
CA CYS A 186 -6.24 -17.74 10.86
C CYS A 186 -7.24 -17.08 9.89
N LEU A 187 -7.41 -15.76 9.95
CA LEU A 187 -8.29 -15.03 9.01
C LEU A 187 -7.76 -15.12 7.57
N LEU A 188 -6.46 -15.05 7.36
CA LEU A 188 -5.84 -15.25 6.05
C LEU A 188 -6.12 -16.64 5.49
N VAL A 189 -5.92 -17.68 6.29
CA VAL A 189 -6.21 -19.06 5.92
C VAL A 189 -7.69 -19.22 5.56
N LEU A 190 -8.58 -18.66 6.36
CA LEU A 190 -10.02 -18.66 6.11
C LEU A 190 -10.38 -17.95 4.79
N ALA A 191 -9.83 -16.77 4.54
CA ALA A 191 -10.06 -16.01 3.32
C ALA A 191 -9.58 -16.77 2.07
N LEU A 192 -8.48 -17.51 2.19
CA LEU A 192 -7.86 -18.28 1.11
C LEU A 192 -8.41 -19.70 0.96
N TYR A 193 -9.24 -20.17 1.89
CA TYR A 193 -9.84 -21.50 1.78
C TYR A 193 -10.67 -21.62 0.51
N LYS A 194 -10.32 -22.58 -0.36
CA LYS A 194 -10.94 -22.78 -1.69
C LYS A 194 -11.03 -21.50 -2.53
N ALA A 195 -10.05 -20.62 -2.39
CA ALA A 195 -10.03 -19.33 -3.06
C ALA A 195 -9.68 -19.47 -4.55
N ASN A 196 -10.23 -18.57 -5.35
CA ASN A 196 -9.81 -18.39 -6.74
C ASN A 196 -8.52 -17.55 -6.82
N TRP A 197 -7.96 -17.44 -8.01
CA TRP A 197 -6.72 -16.70 -8.22
C TRP A 197 -6.79 -15.22 -7.80
N ARG A 198 -7.96 -14.59 -7.87
CA ARG A 198 -8.14 -13.18 -7.47
C ARG A 198 -7.98 -12.98 -5.96
N ALA A 199 -8.49 -13.92 -5.15
CA ALA A 199 -8.29 -13.87 -3.70
C ALA A 199 -6.81 -14.08 -3.33
N TRP A 200 -6.11 -14.97 -4.04
CA TRP A 200 -4.66 -15.10 -3.90
C TRP A 200 -3.92 -13.81 -4.30
N ALA A 201 -4.35 -13.14 -5.36
CA ALA A 201 -3.76 -11.87 -5.78
C ALA A 201 -3.89 -10.77 -4.70
N ILE A 202 -5.05 -10.71 -4.01
CA ILE A 202 -5.31 -9.78 -2.89
C ILE A 202 -4.32 -9.99 -1.72
N VAL A 203 -3.77 -11.19 -1.56
CA VAL A 203 -2.77 -11.49 -0.52
C VAL A 203 -1.34 -11.33 -1.04
N ILE A 204 -1.05 -11.84 -2.24
CA ILE A 204 0.32 -11.84 -2.80
C ILE A 204 0.84 -10.42 -3.00
N TYR A 205 0.03 -9.52 -3.55
CA TYR A 205 0.50 -8.17 -3.86
C TYR A 205 0.91 -7.37 -2.61
N PRO A 206 0.05 -7.19 -1.58
CA PRO A 206 0.45 -6.47 -0.38
C PRO A 206 1.59 -7.16 0.38
N PHE A 207 1.68 -8.50 0.33
CA PHE A 207 2.78 -9.24 0.94
C PHE A 207 4.12 -8.94 0.26
N THR A 208 4.17 -8.96 -1.09
CA THR A 208 5.39 -8.58 -1.82
C THR A 208 5.77 -7.12 -1.58
N MET A 209 4.80 -6.23 -1.52
CA MET A 209 5.02 -4.81 -1.20
C MET A 209 5.62 -4.63 0.20
N LEU A 210 5.02 -5.27 1.21
CA LEU A 210 5.48 -5.18 2.59
C LEU A 210 6.90 -5.73 2.76
N PHE A 211 7.14 -6.93 2.23
CA PHE A 211 8.44 -7.57 2.32
C PHE A 211 9.57 -6.69 1.77
N LEU A 212 9.34 -6.11 0.59
CA LEU A 212 10.34 -5.26 -0.05
C LEU A 212 10.45 -3.88 0.62
N ALA A 213 9.35 -3.34 1.13
CA ALA A 213 9.37 -2.12 1.92
C ALA A 213 10.17 -2.29 3.22
N LEU A 214 10.03 -3.42 3.90
CA LEU A 214 10.77 -3.73 5.13
C LEU A 214 12.23 -4.12 4.87
N ALA A 215 12.57 -4.61 3.67
CA ALA A 215 13.95 -4.96 3.34
C ALA A 215 14.87 -3.74 3.23
N LYS A 216 14.35 -2.59 2.76
CA LYS A 216 15.14 -1.35 2.62
C LYS A 216 14.26 -0.12 2.92
N PRO A 217 13.77 0.03 4.16
CA PRO A 217 12.98 1.19 4.52
C PRO A 217 13.86 2.45 4.67
N MET A 218 13.23 3.61 4.55
CA MET A 218 13.86 4.92 4.78
C MET A 218 13.03 5.65 5.85
N ILE A 219 13.29 5.35 7.12
CA ILE A 219 12.52 5.83 8.26
C ILE A 219 13.32 6.82 9.09
N SER A 220 14.56 6.48 9.41
CA SER A 220 15.39 7.27 10.32
C SER A 220 16.83 7.37 9.82
N GLN A 221 17.49 8.47 10.18
CA GLN A 221 18.92 8.69 9.97
C GLN A 221 19.74 8.47 11.22
N THR A 222 19.10 8.26 12.38
CA THR A 222 19.76 8.24 13.69
C THR A 222 19.56 6.95 14.47
N ILE A 223 18.46 6.25 14.26
CA ILE A 223 18.15 4.96 14.91
C ILE A 223 18.00 3.85 13.87
N PRO A 224 18.13 2.57 14.26
CA PRO A 224 17.89 1.45 13.35
C PRO A 224 16.51 1.53 12.73
N GLN A 225 16.41 1.17 11.43
CA GLN A 225 15.23 1.41 10.62
C GLN A 225 13.95 0.80 11.18
N TRP A 226 13.98 -0.46 11.60
CA TRP A 226 12.78 -1.14 12.09
C TRP A 226 12.29 -0.62 13.43
N HIS A 227 13.17 -0.07 14.27
CA HIS A 227 12.77 0.59 15.52
C HIS A 227 11.98 1.88 15.26
N GLY A 228 12.25 2.57 14.15
CA GLY A 228 11.49 3.76 13.75
C GLY A 228 10.01 3.51 13.48
N PHE A 229 9.58 2.27 13.21
CA PHE A 229 8.17 1.94 13.02
C PHE A 229 7.33 1.96 14.31
N GLU A 230 7.93 2.08 15.48
CA GLU A 230 7.23 2.37 16.73
C GLU A 230 6.47 3.70 16.67
N PHE A 231 7.03 4.68 15.97
CA PHE A 231 6.42 5.99 15.81
C PHE A 231 5.39 5.97 14.68
N THR A 232 4.12 6.27 14.99
CA THR A 232 3.01 6.18 14.04
C THR A 232 3.17 7.13 12.84
N ALA A 233 3.76 8.30 13.05
CA ALA A 233 4.08 9.27 12.01
C ALA A 233 5.18 8.79 11.04
N ALA A 234 5.98 7.77 11.42
CA ALA A 234 7.11 7.32 10.63
C ALA A 234 6.71 6.23 9.63
N GLY A 235 7.02 6.43 8.35
CA GLY A 235 6.87 5.43 7.31
C GLY A 235 5.43 5.00 7.01
N GLN A 236 4.46 5.87 7.23
CA GLN A 236 3.05 5.61 6.97
C GLN A 236 2.82 5.07 5.54
N ARG A 237 3.54 5.60 4.57
CA ARG A 237 3.48 5.20 3.15
C ARG A 237 3.67 3.70 2.93
N TYR A 238 4.48 3.02 3.73
CA TYR A 238 4.75 1.58 3.56
C TYR A 238 3.57 0.69 3.90
N PHE A 239 2.61 1.22 4.66
CA PHE A 239 1.45 0.46 5.15
C PHE A 239 0.14 0.75 4.41
N VAL A 240 0.12 1.71 3.47
CA VAL A 240 -1.08 2.09 2.68
C VAL A 240 -1.71 0.86 2.01
N ILE A 241 -0.91 0.18 1.19
CA ILE A 241 -1.40 -0.96 0.41
C ILE A 241 -1.76 -2.12 1.33
N THR A 242 -0.89 -2.45 2.28
CA THR A 242 -1.14 -3.57 3.20
C THR A 242 -2.40 -3.38 4.03
N SER A 243 -2.67 -2.18 4.53
CA SER A 243 -3.87 -1.90 5.34
C SER A 243 -5.16 -1.96 4.52
N ILE A 244 -5.17 -1.41 3.29
CA ILE A 244 -6.33 -1.49 2.39
C ILE A 244 -6.65 -2.95 2.06
N PHE A 245 -5.62 -3.73 1.72
CA PHE A 245 -5.81 -5.12 1.36
C PHE A 245 -6.16 -5.99 2.57
N TRP A 246 -5.60 -5.68 3.75
CA TRP A 246 -5.97 -6.35 4.98
C TRP A 246 -7.45 -6.13 5.33
N PHE A 247 -7.94 -4.91 5.20
CA PHE A 247 -9.36 -4.61 5.36
C PHE A 247 -10.24 -5.40 4.38
N ALA A 248 -9.82 -5.53 3.12
CA ALA A 248 -10.50 -6.36 2.13
C ALA A 248 -10.45 -7.86 2.47
N ILE A 249 -9.33 -8.36 3.02
CA ILE A 249 -9.15 -9.74 3.45
C ILE A 249 -10.08 -10.06 4.62
N ILE A 250 -10.25 -9.17 5.60
CA ILE A 250 -11.20 -9.32 6.69
C ILE A 250 -12.62 -9.50 6.14
N LEU A 251 -13.06 -8.61 5.24
CA LEU A 251 -14.39 -8.73 4.63
C LEU A 251 -14.56 -10.04 3.86
N LEU A 252 -13.53 -10.50 3.18
CA LEU A 252 -13.52 -11.77 2.46
C LEU A 252 -13.61 -12.95 3.45
N ALA A 253 -12.84 -12.95 4.53
CA ALA A 253 -12.85 -13.99 5.55
C ALA A 253 -14.25 -14.13 6.19
N PHE A 254 -14.84 -13.01 6.60
CA PHE A 254 -16.22 -13.02 7.16
C PHE A 254 -17.25 -13.54 6.14
N SER A 255 -17.08 -13.22 4.86
CA SER A 255 -17.97 -13.74 3.80
C SER A 255 -17.89 -15.27 3.61
N ARG A 256 -16.77 -15.90 4.01
CA ARG A 256 -16.60 -17.36 3.95
C ARG A 256 -17.34 -18.10 5.06
N LEU A 257 -17.64 -17.44 6.17
CA LEU A 257 -18.37 -17.99 7.31
C LEU A 257 -19.90 -18.02 7.11
N GLY A 258 -20.39 -17.57 5.97
CA GLY A 258 -21.81 -17.56 5.63
C GLY A 258 -22.45 -16.17 5.71
N ASN A 259 -23.74 -16.11 5.32
CA ASN A 259 -24.41 -14.82 5.14
C ASN A 259 -24.52 -14.00 6.43
N ALA A 260 -24.84 -14.62 7.56
CA ALA A 260 -24.95 -13.91 8.84
C ALA A 260 -23.62 -13.26 9.22
N MET A 261 -22.51 -14.01 9.17
CA MET A 261 -21.18 -13.50 9.50
C MET A 261 -20.70 -12.44 8.51
N LYS A 262 -21.07 -12.55 7.23
CA LYS A 262 -20.82 -11.51 6.24
C LYS A 262 -21.43 -10.17 6.66
N TYR A 263 -22.66 -10.13 7.15
CA TYR A 263 -23.27 -8.89 7.63
C TYR A 263 -22.65 -8.39 8.93
N VAL A 264 -22.23 -9.30 9.82
CA VAL A 264 -21.41 -8.94 11.00
C VAL A 264 -20.11 -8.26 10.55
N GLY A 265 -19.40 -8.81 9.57
CA GLY A 265 -18.20 -8.21 8.99
C GLY A 265 -18.46 -6.80 8.42
N TYR A 266 -19.59 -6.59 7.73
CA TYR A 266 -19.95 -5.27 7.22
C TYR A 266 -20.26 -4.28 8.36
N ALA A 267 -20.95 -4.70 9.40
CA ALA A 267 -21.24 -3.86 10.56
C ALA A 267 -19.95 -3.47 11.30
N CYS A 268 -19.05 -4.41 11.56
CA CYS A 268 -17.75 -4.13 12.16
C CYS A 268 -16.92 -3.16 11.30
N ALA A 269 -16.87 -3.38 9.98
CA ALA A 269 -16.18 -2.49 9.06
C ALA A 269 -16.77 -1.08 9.07
N ALA A 270 -18.11 -0.95 9.08
CA ALA A 270 -18.77 0.34 9.16
C ALA A 270 -18.47 1.05 10.50
N MET A 271 -18.47 0.33 11.62
CA MET A 271 -18.10 0.90 12.93
C MET A 271 -16.66 1.44 12.94
N VAL A 272 -15.72 0.70 12.35
CA VAL A 272 -14.33 1.17 12.19
C VAL A 272 -14.29 2.45 11.36
N LEU A 273 -14.99 2.49 10.22
CA LEU A 273 -15.03 3.68 9.36
C LEU A 273 -15.66 4.89 10.07
N ILE A 274 -16.70 4.69 10.85
CA ILE A 274 -17.32 5.76 11.66
C ILE A 274 -16.33 6.27 12.72
N LYS A 275 -15.67 5.34 13.44
CA LYS A 275 -14.64 5.70 14.43
C LYS A 275 -13.53 6.55 13.78
N VAL A 276 -13.00 6.09 12.65
CA VAL A 276 -11.95 6.81 11.93
C VAL A 276 -12.44 8.18 11.47
N ALA A 277 -13.63 8.28 10.86
CA ALA A 277 -14.16 9.54 10.37
C ALA A 277 -14.39 10.56 11.49
N VAL A 278 -14.79 10.09 12.70
CA VAL A 278 -15.12 10.98 13.83
C VAL A 278 -13.89 11.37 14.63
N TYR A 279 -12.97 10.45 14.85
CA TYR A 279 -11.85 10.64 15.81
C TYR A 279 -10.48 10.76 15.15
N ASP A 280 -10.20 9.97 14.09
CA ASP A 280 -8.85 9.87 13.55
C ASP A 280 -8.65 10.71 12.28
N PHE A 281 -9.74 11.06 11.55
CA PHE A 281 -9.67 11.88 10.33
C PHE A 281 -9.59 13.37 10.68
N ARG A 282 -8.72 13.71 11.63
CA ARG A 282 -8.44 15.09 12.05
C ARG A 282 -6.95 15.31 11.94
N ILE A 283 -6.55 16.13 10.98
CA ILE A 283 -5.18 16.60 10.87
C ILE A 283 -5.09 17.87 11.71
N GLU A 284 -4.28 17.86 12.76
CA GLU A 284 -3.95 19.08 13.48
C GLU A 284 -3.26 20.06 12.54
N PRO A 285 -3.60 21.36 12.61
CA PRO A 285 -2.89 22.36 11.82
C PRO A 285 -1.38 22.28 12.10
N LEU A 286 -0.58 22.21 11.05
CA LEU A 286 0.85 22.25 11.19
C LEU A 286 1.25 23.60 11.82
N PRO A 287 2.23 23.62 12.75
CA PRO A 287 2.68 24.88 13.34
C PRO A 287 3.22 25.81 12.27
N ASP A 288 3.00 27.10 12.46
CA ASP A 288 3.59 28.10 11.57
C ASP A 288 5.12 28.08 11.72
N ALA A 289 5.81 27.75 10.63
CA ALA A 289 7.25 27.74 10.57
C ALA A 289 7.84 29.16 10.30
N GLY A 290 7.03 30.23 10.36
CA GLY A 290 7.45 31.58 10.01
C GLY A 290 7.77 31.71 8.51
N TRP A 291 6.97 31.10 7.66
CA TRP A 291 7.24 31.00 6.22
C TRP A 291 7.42 32.39 5.56
N SER A 292 6.57 33.37 5.90
CA SER A 292 6.66 34.72 5.34
C SER A 292 8.01 35.42 5.64
N GLU A 293 8.48 35.32 6.88
CA GLU A 293 9.76 35.86 7.32
C GLU A 293 10.95 35.18 6.62
N GLN A 294 10.84 33.87 6.42
CA GLN A 294 11.86 33.09 5.73
C GLN A 294 11.93 33.44 4.24
N VAL A 295 10.79 33.69 3.60
CA VAL A 295 10.72 34.17 2.21
C VAL A 295 11.32 35.54 2.09
N GLU A 296 11.08 36.49 3.02
CA GLU A 296 11.71 37.79 3.05
C GLU A 296 13.23 37.67 3.20
N LYS A 297 13.70 36.81 4.09
CA LYS A 297 15.12 36.51 4.25
C LYS A 297 15.74 35.96 2.96
N TYR A 298 15.07 35.03 2.28
CA TYR A 298 15.52 34.53 0.99
C TYR A 298 15.58 35.67 -0.06
N ASN A 299 14.56 36.50 -0.12
CA ASN A 299 14.49 37.62 -1.07
C ASN A 299 15.55 38.68 -0.81
N SER A 300 15.98 38.86 0.42
CA SER A 300 17.04 39.84 0.81
C SER A 300 18.46 39.28 0.71
N SER A 301 18.64 37.95 0.60
CA SER A 301 19.95 37.32 0.49
C SER A 301 20.63 37.62 -0.84
N ALA A 302 21.95 37.50 -0.89
CA ALA A 302 22.72 37.67 -2.11
C ALA A 302 22.55 36.50 -3.08
N LYS A 303 22.71 36.75 -4.38
CA LYS A 303 22.67 35.69 -5.38
C LYS A 303 23.84 34.72 -5.18
N GLY A 304 23.53 33.43 -5.10
CA GLY A 304 24.48 32.34 -4.83
C GLY A 304 24.67 32.04 -3.34
N GLU A 305 24.00 32.76 -2.44
CA GLU A 305 24.06 32.50 -1.00
C GLU A 305 23.11 31.36 -0.61
N PRO A 306 23.58 30.40 0.18
CA PRO A 306 22.70 29.36 0.72
C PRO A 306 21.83 29.90 1.86
N VAL A 307 20.53 29.80 1.74
CA VAL A 307 19.57 30.20 2.76
C VAL A 307 18.93 28.95 3.38
N ARG A 308 19.04 28.82 4.69
CA ARG A 308 18.38 27.79 5.47
C ARG A 308 17.00 28.25 5.90
N MET A 309 16.00 27.44 5.56
CA MET A 309 14.59 27.70 5.83
C MET A 309 14.01 26.54 6.62
N SER A 310 13.35 26.84 7.74
CA SER A 310 12.62 25.83 8.51
C SER A 310 11.34 25.44 7.76
N ILE A 311 11.05 24.15 7.69
CA ILE A 311 9.87 23.61 7.04
C ILE A 311 9.16 22.63 7.97
N ASN A 312 7.93 22.29 7.65
CA ASN A 312 7.19 21.25 8.38
C ASN A 312 7.57 19.85 7.88
N PRO A 313 7.61 18.84 8.77
CA PRO A 313 7.33 18.92 10.22
C PRO A 313 8.46 19.62 11.01
N PRO A 314 8.19 20.10 12.26
CA PRO A 314 9.17 20.81 13.07
C PRO A 314 10.51 20.09 13.17
N GLY A 315 11.61 20.87 13.07
CA GLY A 315 12.96 20.32 13.06
C GLY A 315 13.54 20.04 11.68
N TRP A 316 12.71 20.09 10.64
CA TRP A 316 13.18 19.96 9.25
C TRP A 316 13.66 21.30 8.70
N VAL A 317 14.74 21.26 7.94
CA VAL A 317 15.35 22.43 7.33
C VAL A 317 15.56 22.15 5.83
N MET A 318 15.17 23.09 5.02
CA MET A 318 15.48 23.13 3.59
C MET A 318 16.60 24.16 3.35
N GLU A 319 17.60 23.80 2.58
CA GLU A 319 18.64 24.71 2.14
C GLU A 319 18.42 25.04 0.66
N VAL A 320 18.27 26.31 0.34
CA VAL A 320 18.00 26.80 -1.01
C VAL A 320 19.08 27.81 -1.39
N ILE A 321 19.67 27.69 -2.57
CA ILE A 321 20.60 28.64 -3.14
C ILE A 321 19.81 29.68 -3.95
N LYS A 322 19.98 30.95 -3.65
CA LYS A 322 19.31 32.02 -4.38
C LYS A 322 19.91 32.24 -5.78
#